data_f9fea173cf92592e609f84716855f8ab
#
_entry.id   f9fea173cf92592e609f84716855f8ab
#
_cell.length_a   1.000
_cell.length_b   1.000
_cell.length_c   1.000
_cell.angle_alpha   90.00
_cell.angle_beta   90.00
_cell.angle_gamma   90.00
#
_symmetry.space_group_name_H-M   'P 1'
#
loop_
_entity.id
_entity.type
_entity.pdbx_description
1 polymer ?
#
loop_
_entity_poly.entity_id
_entity_poly.type
_entity_poly.pdbx_seq_one_letter_code
_entity_poly.pdbx_strand_id
1 'polypeptide(L)'
;MNKIQKLNKENISKFNTLAGNYRLYRIDKNGRRHIYVGRSDTDLQGRLLKHLYYDNPAYDEFEFECSNSVKDAYNQECRDYHYFKNQNSGFILDNRNHPDTPDGMELYCPVPGCDK
;
A
#
# COMPACT_ATOMS: atom_id res chain seq x y z
N MET A 1 2.11 4.71 10.68
CA MET A 1 2.97 3.77 9.94
C MET A 1 4.40 3.83 10.43
N ASN A 2 5.14 2.76 10.20
CA ASN A 2 6.56 2.75 10.51
C ASN A 2 7.31 3.73 9.62
N LYS A 3 8.56 3.99 9.99
CA LYS A 3 9.41 4.94 9.26
C LYS A 3 9.62 4.50 7.81
N ILE A 4 9.65 5.46 6.89
CA ILE A 4 9.98 5.20 5.49
C ILE A 4 11.42 4.70 5.40
N GLN A 5 11.63 3.64 4.62
CA GLN A 5 12.94 3.02 4.45
C GLN A 5 13.11 2.54 3.02
N LYS A 6 14.35 2.28 2.64
CA LYS A 6 14.67 1.82 1.30
C LYS A 6 14.02 0.46 1.03
N LEU A 7 13.42 0.30 -0.14
CA LEU A 7 12.81 -0.96 -0.55
C LEU A 7 13.91 -1.91 -1.04
N ASN A 8 14.33 -2.80 -0.17
CA ASN A 8 15.31 -3.84 -0.49
C ASN A 8 15.05 -5.08 0.36
N LYS A 9 15.68 -6.18 -0.01
CA LYS A 9 15.49 -7.47 0.66
C LYS A 9 15.87 -7.39 2.13
N GLU A 10 16.95 -6.68 2.46
CA GLU A 10 17.43 -6.56 3.83
C GLU A 10 16.38 -5.89 4.73
N ASN A 11 15.82 -4.76 4.30
CA ASN A 11 14.82 -4.05 5.09
C ASN A 11 13.51 -4.82 5.17
N ILE A 12 13.09 -5.48 4.11
CA ILE A 12 11.89 -6.30 4.10
C ILE A 12 12.05 -7.48 5.07
N SER A 13 13.26 -8.03 5.20
CA SER A 13 13.52 -9.19 6.03
C SER A 13 13.52 -8.90 7.53
N LYS A 14 13.54 -7.62 7.93
CA LYS A 14 13.63 -7.22 9.34
C LYS A 14 12.35 -7.41 10.12
N PHE A 15 11.24 -7.64 9.47
CA PHE A 15 9.96 -7.82 10.14
C PHE A 15 9.31 -9.12 9.71
N ASN A 16 8.43 -9.61 10.56
CA ASN A 16 7.67 -10.83 10.31
C ASN A 16 6.23 -10.56 10.72
N THR A 17 5.42 -10.16 9.76
CA THR A 17 4.03 -9.84 10.01
C THR A 17 3.13 -10.51 8.99
N LEU A 18 1.95 -10.93 9.43
CA LEU A 18 0.99 -11.63 8.59
C LEU A 18 0.13 -10.66 7.79
N ALA A 19 -0.51 -9.73 8.46
CA ALA A 19 -1.42 -8.77 7.81
C ALA A 19 -0.97 -7.35 8.05
N GLY A 20 -1.23 -6.48 7.08
CA GLY A 20 -0.91 -5.08 7.24
C GLY A 20 -1.05 -4.28 5.97
N ASN A 21 -0.72 -3.01 6.10
CA ASN A 21 -0.77 -2.03 5.03
C ASN A 21 0.61 -1.56 4.70
N TYR A 22 0.79 -1.12 3.44
CA TYR A 22 2.07 -0.58 3.02
C TYR A 22 1.85 0.52 2.00
N ARG A 23 2.87 1.37 1.87
CA ARG A 23 2.98 2.39 0.83
C ARG A 23 4.33 2.26 0.17
N LEU A 24 4.33 2.31 -1.16
CA LEU A 24 5.56 2.25 -1.96
C LEU A 24 5.75 3.61 -2.64
N TYR A 25 6.99 4.07 -2.69
CA TYR A 25 7.32 5.40 -3.19
C TYR A 25 8.38 5.32 -4.27
N ARG A 26 8.22 6.15 -5.30
CA ARG A 26 9.26 6.36 -6.32
C ARG A 26 9.17 7.79 -6.84
N ILE A 27 10.29 8.25 -7.41
CA ILE A 27 10.36 9.54 -8.10
C ILE A 27 10.64 9.23 -9.56
N ASP A 28 9.83 9.78 -10.48
CA ASP A 28 10.03 9.53 -11.91
C ASP A 28 11.14 10.43 -12.46
N LYS A 29 11.48 10.22 -13.73
CA LYS A 29 12.55 10.97 -14.39
C LYS A 29 12.28 12.47 -14.47
N ASN A 30 11.04 12.90 -14.32
CA ASN A 30 10.65 14.31 -14.29
C ASN A 30 10.61 14.90 -12.89
N GLY A 31 11.02 14.13 -11.88
CA GLY A 31 11.02 14.56 -10.48
C GLY A 31 9.68 14.48 -9.78
N ARG A 32 8.68 13.86 -10.39
CA ARG A 32 7.35 13.71 -9.79
C ARG A 32 7.32 12.52 -8.85
N ARG A 33 6.64 12.70 -7.72
CA ARG A 33 6.54 11.65 -6.70
C ARG A 33 5.33 10.76 -6.96
N HIS A 34 5.56 9.46 -6.97
CA HIS A 34 4.53 8.45 -7.15
C HIS A 34 4.36 7.64 -5.88
N ILE A 35 3.15 7.16 -5.66
CA ILE A 35 2.83 6.29 -4.53
C ILE A 35 1.94 5.14 -5.01
N TYR A 36 2.18 3.97 -4.44
CA TYR A 36 1.29 2.81 -4.55
C TYR A 36 0.89 2.42 -3.14
N VAL A 37 -0.41 2.27 -2.90
CA VAL A 37 -0.94 1.84 -1.60
C VAL A 37 -1.43 0.41 -1.71
N GLY A 38 -1.19 -0.38 -0.67
CA GLY A 38 -1.59 -1.78 -0.70
C GLY A 38 -1.80 -2.36 0.68
N ARG A 39 -2.22 -3.60 0.66
CA ARG A 39 -2.35 -4.41 1.88
C ARG A 39 -2.01 -5.85 1.58
N SER A 40 -1.69 -6.58 2.63
CA SER A 40 -1.67 -8.04 2.59
C SER A 40 -2.57 -8.55 3.70
N ASP A 41 -3.39 -9.52 3.37
CA ASP A 41 -4.29 -10.13 4.34
C ASP A 41 -3.62 -11.27 5.08
N THR A 42 -2.54 -11.82 4.56
CA THR A 42 -1.88 -13.00 5.10
C THR A 42 -0.36 -12.90 5.19
N ASP A 43 0.30 -12.21 4.26
CA ASP A 43 1.77 -12.22 4.17
C ASP A 43 2.29 -10.90 3.60
N LEU A 44 2.44 -9.92 4.49
CA LEU A 44 2.93 -8.59 4.10
C LEU A 44 4.36 -8.65 3.56
N GLN A 45 5.23 -9.43 4.19
CA GLN A 45 6.60 -9.57 3.75
C GLN A 45 6.70 -10.16 2.34
N GLY A 46 5.95 -11.22 2.06
CA GLY A 46 5.91 -11.83 0.74
C GLY A 46 5.35 -10.90 -0.32
N ARG A 47 4.34 -10.10 0.02
CA ARG A 47 3.78 -9.10 -0.90
C ARG A 47 4.81 -8.04 -1.26
N LEU A 48 5.57 -7.55 -0.28
CA LEU A 48 6.61 -6.56 -0.52
C LEU A 48 7.75 -7.13 -1.37
N LEU A 49 8.12 -8.39 -1.16
CA LEU A 49 9.13 -9.06 -1.99
C LEU A 49 8.67 -9.17 -3.44
N LYS A 50 7.38 -9.43 -3.69
CA LYS A 50 6.84 -9.45 -5.05
C LYS A 50 6.99 -8.08 -5.73
N HIS A 51 6.68 -7.01 -5.01
CA HIS A 51 6.88 -5.66 -5.55
C HIS A 51 8.34 -5.39 -5.86
N LEU A 52 9.24 -5.80 -4.97
CA LEU A 52 10.68 -5.60 -5.18
C LEU A 52 11.19 -6.28 -6.45
N TYR A 53 10.73 -7.50 -6.71
CA TYR A 53 11.27 -8.30 -7.82
C TYR A 53 10.53 -8.14 -9.14
N TYR A 54 9.27 -7.75 -9.12
CA TYR A 54 8.43 -7.79 -10.33
C TYR A 54 7.93 -6.44 -10.81
N ASP A 55 7.99 -5.39 -10.01
CA ASP A 55 7.47 -4.09 -10.43
C ASP A 55 8.40 -3.41 -11.45
N ASN A 56 7.80 -2.83 -12.49
CA ASN A 56 8.48 -2.04 -13.48
C ASN A 56 7.57 -0.88 -13.92
N PRO A 57 7.90 0.38 -13.60
CA PRO A 57 9.13 0.79 -12.91
C PRO A 57 9.14 0.39 -11.44
N ALA A 58 10.35 0.17 -10.92
CA ALA A 58 10.54 -0.24 -9.53
C ALA A 58 10.29 0.91 -8.56
N TYR A 59 9.87 0.57 -7.35
CA TYR A 59 9.76 1.54 -6.25
C TYR A 59 11.07 1.60 -5.48
N ASP A 60 11.34 2.76 -4.88
CA ASP A 60 12.61 3.04 -4.20
C ASP A 60 12.52 2.87 -2.69
N GLU A 61 11.39 3.24 -2.12
CA GLU A 61 11.18 3.29 -0.67
C GLU A 61 9.82 2.72 -0.32
N PHE A 62 9.68 2.32 0.95
CA PHE A 62 8.41 1.84 1.46
C PHE A 62 8.24 2.18 2.94
N GLU A 63 6.99 2.17 3.37
CA GLU A 63 6.63 2.11 4.78
C GLU A 63 5.49 1.10 4.95
N PHE A 64 5.32 0.61 6.16
CA PHE A 64 4.31 -0.40 6.44
C PHE A 64 3.75 -0.23 7.83
N GLU A 65 2.61 -0.87 8.07
CA GLU A 65 1.95 -0.89 9.36
C GLU A 65 1.27 -2.24 9.53
N CYS A 66 1.51 -2.87 10.67
CA CYS A 66 0.80 -4.10 11.03
C CYS A 66 -0.65 -3.75 11.37
N SER A 67 -1.57 -4.60 10.97
CA SER A 67 -2.99 -4.41 11.24
C SER A 67 -3.49 -5.46 12.23
N ASN A 68 -4.47 -5.07 13.05
CA ASN A 68 -5.06 -5.97 14.03
C ASN A 68 -6.02 -6.97 13.38
N SER A 69 -6.54 -6.65 12.22
CA SER A 69 -7.47 -7.51 11.50
C SER A 69 -7.43 -7.21 10.01
N VAL A 70 -7.93 -8.14 9.21
CA VAL A 70 -8.10 -7.96 7.77
C VAL A 70 -9.03 -6.78 7.48
N LYS A 71 -10.09 -6.60 8.29
CA LYS A 71 -11.01 -5.47 8.14
C LYS A 71 -10.29 -4.14 8.33
N ASP A 72 -9.44 -4.02 9.37
CA ASP A 72 -8.68 -2.80 9.62
C ASP A 72 -7.71 -2.52 8.48
N ALA A 73 -7.06 -3.55 7.95
CA ALA A 73 -6.17 -3.40 6.81
C ALA A 73 -6.92 -2.91 5.57
N TYR A 74 -8.08 -3.48 5.29
CA TYR A 74 -8.92 -3.05 4.17
C TYR A 74 -9.36 -1.59 4.33
N ASN A 75 -9.84 -1.23 5.51
CA ASN A 75 -10.28 0.13 5.78
C ASN A 75 -9.13 1.14 5.59
N GLN A 76 -7.96 0.80 6.05
CA GLN A 76 -6.79 1.69 5.92
C GLN A 76 -6.36 1.81 4.46
N GLU A 77 -6.39 0.73 3.71
CA GLU A 77 -6.07 0.79 2.28
C GLU A 77 -7.05 1.69 1.52
N CYS A 78 -8.34 1.59 1.84
CA CYS A 78 -9.36 2.46 1.24
C CYS A 78 -9.09 3.93 1.56
N ARG A 79 -8.77 4.25 2.82
CA ARG A 79 -8.45 5.63 3.22
C ARG A 79 -7.22 6.14 2.49
N ASP A 80 -6.16 5.34 2.41
CA ASP A 80 -4.94 5.70 1.69
C ASP A 80 -5.23 5.93 0.22
N TYR A 81 -5.97 5.02 -0.40
CA TYR A 81 -6.31 5.13 -1.82
C TYR A 81 -7.03 6.46 -2.11
N HIS A 82 -8.06 6.78 -1.36
CA HIS A 82 -8.83 8.01 -1.58
C HIS A 82 -8.03 9.27 -1.26
N TYR A 83 -7.20 9.21 -0.21
CA TYR A 83 -6.36 10.35 0.15
C TYR A 83 -5.37 10.69 -0.97
N PHE A 84 -4.65 9.69 -1.48
CA PHE A 84 -3.62 9.93 -2.49
C PHE A 84 -4.19 10.08 -3.90
N LYS A 85 -5.42 9.68 -4.12
CA LYS A 85 -6.12 9.98 -5.38
C LYS A 85 -6.42 11.46 -5.52
N ASN A 86 -6.49 12.18 -4.42
CA ASN A 86 -6.69 13.63 -4.42
C ASN A 86 -5.46 14.33 -5.00
N GLN A 87 -5.68 15.22 -5.97
CA GLN A 87 -4.61 15.96 -6.63
C GLN A 87 -3.80 16.83 -5.66
N ASN A 88 -4.39 17.23 -4.54
CA ASN A 88 -3.73 18.05 -3.53
C ASN A 88 -2.81 17.25 -2.61
N SER A 89 -2.74 15.93 -2.74
CA SER A 89 -1.87 15.10 -1.90
C SER A 89 -0.39 15.34 -2.16
N GLY A 90 -0.03 15.84 -3.34
CA GLY A 90 1.36 16.01 -3.75
C GLY A 90 1.97 14.76 -4.37
N PHE A 91 1.18 13.71 -4.55
CA PHE A 91 1.62 12.43 -5.12
C PHE A 91 0.77 12.05 -6.31
N ILE A 92 1.37 11.28 -7.23
CA ILE A 92 0.65 10.60 -8.31
C ILE A 92 0.36 9.19 -7.80
N LEU A 93 -0.91 8.84 -7.69
CA LEU A 93 -1.33 7.51 -7.25
C LEU A 93 -1.21 6.53 -8.41
N ASP A 94 -0.39 5.49 -8.24
CA ASP A 94 -0.16 4.48 -9.27
C ASP A 94 -1.22 3.38 -9.29
N ASN A 95 -2.03 3.26 -8.24
CA ASN A 95 -3.12 2.28 -8.20
C ASN A 95 -4.17 2.62 -9.26
N ARG A 96 -4.50 1.65 -10.09
CA ARG A 96 -5.49 1.84 -11.17
C ARG A 96 -6.92 1.59 -10.69
N ASN A 97 -7.09 0.73 -9.70
CA ASN A 97 -8.39 0.26 -9.23
C ASN A 97 -8.56 0.52 -7.74
N HIS A 98 -9.81 0.74 -7.34
CA HIS A 98 -10.20 0.79 -5.93
C HIS A 98 -9.77 -0.53 -5.26
N PRO A 99 -9.36 -0.49 -3.96
CA PRO A 99 -9.03 -1.72 -3.25
C PRO A 99 -10.14 -2.76 -3.31
N ASP A 100 -9.74 -4.01 -3.52
CA ASP A 100 -10.67 -5.14 -3.53
C ASP A 100 -10.98 -5.59 -2.11
N THR A 101 -12.22 -6.05 -1.89
CA THR A 101 -12.58 -6.62 -0.59
C THR A 101 -11.83 -7.94 -0.37
N PRO A 102 -11.52 -8.27 0.90
CA PRO A 102 -10.91 -9.56 1.21
C PRO A 102 -11.81 -10.72 0.81
N ASP A 103 -11.20 -11.82 0.41
CA ASP A 103 -11.94 -13.01 -0.01
C ASP A 103 -12.89 -13.51 1.10
N GLY A 104 -14.13 -13.77 0.73
CA GLY A 104 -15.13 -14.31 1.65
C GLY A 104 -15.70 -13.30 2.64
N MET A 105 -15.37 -12.02 2.51
CA MET A 105 -15.87 -10.97 3.40
C MET A 105 -16.70 -9.95 2.65
N GLU A 106 -17.82 -9.55 3.25
CA GLU A 106 -18.64 -8.46 2.74
C GLU A 106 -18.27 -7.17 3.48
N LEU A 107 -17.34 -6.43 2.93
CA LEU A 107 -16.90 -5.16 3.50
C LEU A 107 -17.16 -4.03 2.51
N TYR A 108 -17.39 -2.85 3.06
CA TYR A 108 -17.63 -1.64 2.28
C TYR A 108 -16.57 -0.60 2.61
N CYS A 109 -16.20 0.18 1.61
CA CYS A 109 -15.22 1.26 1.80
C CYS A 109 -15.74 2.23 2.87
N PRO A 110 -14.94 2.55 3.90
CA PRO A 110 -15.36 3.43 4.98
C PRO A 110 -15.37 4.91 4.59
N VAL A 111 -14.86 5.26 3.41
CA VAL A 111 -14.73 6.66 3.00
C VAL A 111 -16.10 7.22 2.61
N PRO A 112 -16.53 8.36 3.19
CA PRO A 112 -17.80 8.96 2.83
C PRO A 112 -17.89 9.27 1.34
N GLY A 113 -19.05 8.96 0.74
CA GLY A 113 -19.29 9.22 -0.68
C GLY A 113 -18.83 8.13 -1.62
N CYS A 114 -18.11 7.12 -1.12
CA CYS A 114 -17.70 5.98 -1.92
C CYS A 114 -18.78 4.89 -1.86
N ASP A 115 -19.13 4.33 -3.02
CA ASP A 115 -20.17 3.30 -3.13
C ASP A 115 -19.61 1.88 -3.24
N LYS A 116 -18.32 1.73 -2.99
CA LYS A 116 -17.63 0.43 -3.10
C LYS A 116 -17.67 -0.40 -1.81
#